data_d8c2f7648b36890dfebb502b6f6ddbab
#
_entry.id   d8c2f7648b36890dfebb502b6f6ddbab
#
_cell.length_a   1.000
_cell.length_b   1.000
_cell.length_c   1.000
_cell.angle_alpha   90.00
_cell.angle_beta   90.00
_cell.angle_gamma   90.00
#
_symmetry.space_group_name_H-M   'P 1'
#
loop_
_entity.id
_entity.type
_entity.pdbx_description
1 polymer ?
#
loop_
_entity_poly.entity_id
_entity_poly.type
_entity_poly.pdbx_seq_one_letter_code
_entity_poly.pdbx_strand_id
1 'polypeptide(L)'
;VPERNTPWPYARRNPPVEQITRKRPPPPARLLRRLARSLGIHPDDPEPFVGRLVGRRALIVCTNHAWLDVGRPTGLFASEMTVPYYLFSEAGIDVDLASPLGGMIAVDPLSFRSVVRTHHDDRFLVDDQLRAKVVRSLAVADLDIGAYDIVYFAGGWGAAFDLGFSDAIGEKVTQANAAGKVIGGV
;
A
#
# COMPACT_ATOMS: atom_id res chain seq x y z
N VAL A 1 -12.89 23.68 10.14
CA VAL A 1 -12.37 22.84 9.05
C VAL A 1 -10.96 23.34 8.82
N PRO A 2 -9.89 22.53 9.01
CA PRO A 2 -8.53 22.98 8.76
C PRO A 2 -8.38 23.32 7.28
N GLU A 3 -7.62 24.40 6.99
CA GLU A 3 -7.33 24.83 5.63
C GLU A 3 -6.70 23.68 4.84
N ARG A 4 -7.22 23.37 3.67
CA ARG A 4 -6.91 22.20 2.82
C ARG A 4 -5.45 22.11 2.34
N ASN A 5 -4.61 23.09 2.59
CA ASN A 5 -3.23 23.17 2.11
C ASN A 5 -2.18 23.28 3.22
N THR A 6 -2.53 23.11 4.48
CA THR A 6 -1.51 23.01 5.53
C THR A 6 -0.96 21.57 5.55
N PRO A 7 0.35 21.35 5.32
CA PRO A 7 0.94 20.04 5.51
C PRO A 7 0.64 19.60 6.95
N TRP A 8 -0.01 18.46 7.09
CA TRP A 8 -0.35 17.89 8.38
C TRP A 8 0.89 17.88 9.30
N PRO A 9 0.81 18.40 10.53
CA PRO A 9 1.99 18.67 11.37
C PRO A 9 2.81 17.41 11.73
N TYR A 10 2.26 16.22 11.49
CA TYR A 10 2.91 14.93 11.74
C TYR A 10 3.60 14.30 10.53
N ALA A 11 3.46 14.85 9.34
CA ALA A 11 4.10 14.35 8.10
C ALA A 11 5.64 14.30 8.18
N ARG A 12 6.25 14.97 9.15
CA ARG A 12 7.71 15.04 9.32
C ARG A 12 8.31 14.00 10.27
N ARG A 13 7.52 13.10 10.84
CA ARG A 13 8.00 12.11 11.83
C ARG A 13 7.65 10.67 11.43
N ASN A 14 7.88 10.32 10.17
CA ASN A 14 7.76 8.91 9.79
C ASN A 14 8.85 8.11 10.49
N PRO A 15 8.51 7.03 11.24
CA PRO A 15 9.53 6.13 11.71
C PRO A 15 10.25 5.56 10.47
N PRO A 16 11.58 5.57 10.45
CA PRO A 16 12.30 5.05 9.29
C PRO A 16 11.90 3.60 9.06
N VAL A 17 11.59 3.24 7.80
CA VAL A 17 11.29 1.86 7.37
C VAL A 17 12.32 0.86 7.89
N GLU A 18 13.57 1.30 8.09
CA GLU A 18 14.64 0.54 8.74
C GLU A 18 14.28 0.01 10.14
N GLN A 19 13.43 0.70 10.91
CA GLN A 19 13.00 0.18 12.22
C GLN A 19 12.00 -0.96 12.09
N ILE A 20 11.20 -0.98 11.03
CA ILE A 20 10.25 -2.05 10.74
C ILE A 20 11.00 -3.28 10.23
N THR A 21 12.08 -3.08 9.45
CA THR A 21 12.82 -4.13 8.76
C THR A 21 13.98 -4.74 9.57
N ARG A 22 14.46 -4.08 10.64
CA ARG A 22 15.59 -4.57 11.46
C ARG A 22 15.25 -5.76 12.37
N LYS A 23 13.98 -5.98 12.70
CA LYS A 23 13.58 -7.18 13.44
C LYS A 23 13.19 -8.26 12.44
N ARG A 24 14.05 -9.29 12.28
CA ARG A 24 13.62 -10.53 11.63
C ARG A 24 12.29 -10.95 12.26
N PRO A 25 11.22 -11.06 11.47
CA PRO A 25 9.94 -11.48 12.03
C PRO A 25 10.10 -12.83 12.69
N PRO A 26 9.45 -13.08 13.84
CA PRO A 26 9.42 -14.41 14.43
C PRO A 26 8.88 -15.41 13.39
N PRO A 27 9.37 -16.67 13.41
CA PRO A 27 8.91 -17.69 12.47
C PRO A 27 7.37 -17.74 12.50
N PRO A 28 6.73 -17.86 11.33
CA PRO A 28 5.28 -17.85 11.26
C PRO A 28 4.72 -18.98 12.11
N ALA A 29 3.80 -18.67 12.99
CA ALA A 29 3.03 -19.67 13.73
C ALA A 29 2.09 -20.39 12.75
N ARG A 30 2.62 -21.36 11.99
CA ARG A 30 1.91 -22.12 10.93
C ARG A 30 0.58 -22.68 11.43
N LEU A 31 0.54 -23.10 12.69
CA LEU A 31 -0.67 -23.64 13.31
C LEU A 31 -1.73 -22.55 13.54
N LEU A 32 -1.32 -21.39 14.05
CA LEU A 32 -2.20 -20.24 14.28
C LEU A 32 -2.78 -19.70 12.96
N ARG A 33 -1.98 -19.64 11.89
CA ARG A 33 -2.48 -19.25 10.56
C ARG A 33 -3.48 -20.26 10.00
N ARG A 34 -3.23 -21.57 10.17
CA ARG A 34 -4.19 -22.61 9.76
C ARG A 34 -5.51 -22.48 10.52
N LEU A 35 -5.45 -22.21 11.81
CA LEU A 35 -6.64 -22.02 12.63
C LEU A 35 -7.38 -20.74 12.22
N ALA A 36 -6.66 -19.64 12.02
CA ALA A 36 -7.23 -18.38 11.56
C ALA A 36 -7.90 -18.50 10.17
N ARG A 37 -7.29 -19.25 9.23
CA ARG A 37 -7.92 -19.57 7.94
C ARG A 37 -9.20 -20.40 8.11
N SER A 38 -9.19 -21.42 8.95
CA SER A 38 -10.38 -22.25 9.20
C SER A 38 -11.52 -21.48 9.85
N LEU A 39 -11.22 -20.36 10.52
CA LEU A 39 -12.20 -19.45 11.13
C LEU A 39 -12.58 -18.27 10.22
N GLY A 40 -12.05 -18.21 8.98
CA GLY A 40 -12.29 -17.10 8.05
C GLY A 40 -11.71 -15.75 8.47
N ILE A 41 -10.78 -15.76 9.43
CA ILE A 41 -10.14 -14.54 9.96
C ILE A 41 -8.89 -14.15 9.14
N HIS A 42 -8.32 -15.12 8.41
CA HIS A 42 -7.15 -14.89 7.57
C HIS A 42 -7.55 -14.95 6.10
N PRO A 43 -7.21 -13.95 5.28
CA PRO A 43 -7.52 -13.99 3.85
C PRO A 43 -6.84 -15.20 3.19
N ASP A 44 -7.58 -15.87 2.30
CA ASP A 44 -6.99 -16.88 1.43
C ASP A 44 -5.99 -16.20 0.48
N ASP A 45 -4.90 -16.90 0.19
CA ASP A 45 -3.96 -16.44 -0.83
C ASP A 45 -4.64 -16.63 -2.20
N PRO A 46 -4.90 -15.57 -2.97
CA PRO A 46 -5.51 -15.70 -4.28
C PRO A 46 -4.57 -16.47 -5.24
N GLU A 47 -5.15 -17.22 -6.16
CA GLU A 47 -4.36 -17.90 -7.19
C GLU A 47 -3.73 -16.89 -8.16
N PRO A 48 -2.42 -17.00 -8.44
CA PRO A 48 -1.73 -16.04 -9.29
C PRO A 48 -2.16 -16.14 -10.76
N PHE A 49 -2.35 -14.99 -11.38
CA PHE A 49 -2.65 -14.82 -12.80
C PHE A 49 -1.36 -14.69 -13.62
N VAL A 50 -0.54 -15.73 -13.66
CA VAL A 50 0.83 -15.65 -14.19
C VAL A 50 0.89 -15.22 -15.67
N GLY A 51 1.58 -14.11 -15.93
CA GLY A 51 2.03 -13.69 -17.27
C GLY A 51 0.96 -13.27 -18.29
N ARG A 52 -0.30 -13.14 -17.90
CA ARG A 52 -1.40 -12.87 -18.85
C ARG A 52 -1.59 -11.40 -19.22
N LEU A 53 -0.98 -10.49 -18.49
CA LEU A 53 -1.20 -9.04 -18.61
C LEU A 53 0.10 -8.27 -18.87
N VAL A 54 1.03 -8.89 -19.60
CA VAL A 54 2.31 -8.27 -19.99
C VAL A 54 2.04 -7.00 -20.81
N GLY A 55 2.79 -5.93 -20.51
CA GLY A 55 2.66 -4.62 -21.15
C GLY A 55 1.57 -3.73 -20.56
N ARG A 56 0.85 -4.19 -19.53
CA ARG A 56 -0.06 -3.35 -18.74
C ARG A 56 0.68 -2.67 -17.58
N ARG A 57 0.13 -1.56 -17.13
CA ARG A 57 0.67 -0.79 -15.99
C ARG A 57 -0.37 -0.59 -14.91
N ALA A 58 0.03 -0.80 -13.66
CA ALA A 58 -0.80 -0.54 -12.49
C ALA A 58 -0.15 0.50 -11.58
N LEU A 59 -0.98 1.36 -11.00
CA LEU A 59 -0.61 2.29 -9.96
C LEU A 59 -1.26 1.83 -8.65
N ILE A 60 -0.46 1.60 -7.61
CA ILE A 60 -0.97 1.40 -6.25
C ILE A 60 -0.75 2.70 -5.48
N VAL A 61 -1.85 3.33 -5.07
CA VAL A 61 -1.85 4.56 -4.29
C VAL A 61 -1.92 4.23 -2.81
N CYS A 62 -0.96 4.73 -2.05
CA CYS A 62 -0.75 4.46 -0.64
C CYS A 62 -0.75 5.76 0.18
N THR A 63 -0.85 5.66 1.50
CA THR A 63 -0.84 6.81 2.41
C THR A 63 0.56 7.29 2.77
N ASN A 64 0.72 8.60 3.01
CA ASN A 64 1.87 9.16 3.72
C ASN A 64 1.61 9.32 5.23
N HIS A 65 0.37 9.12 5.69
CA HIS A 65 -0.02 9.39 7.07
C HIS A 65 0.46 8.27 8.00
N ALA A 66 1.35 8.62 8.95
CA ALA A 66 2.10 7.66 9.76
C ALA A 66 1.72 7.61 11.24
N TRP A 67 0.90 8.55 11.73
CA TRP A 67 0.62 8.67 13.15
C TRP A 67 -0.84 9.03 13.42
N LEU A 68 -1.49 8.29 14.29
CA LEU A 68 -2.80 8.66 14.83
C LEU A 68 -2.66 9.82 15.83
N ASP A 69 -3.73 10.60 16.03
CA ASP A 69 -3.77 11.72 16.97
C ASP A 69 -3.47 11.31 18.43
N VAL A 70 -3.69 10.04 18.75
CA VAL A 70 -3.35 9.44 20.04
C VAL A 70 -1.87 9.04 20.16
N GLY A 71 -1.01 9.48 19.25
CA GLY A 71 0.43 9.23 19.28
C GLY A 71 0.85 7.79 18.97
N ARG A 72 0.00 7.01 18.28
CA ARG A 72 0.33 5.65 17.82
C ARG A 72 0.76 5.66 16.36
N PRO A 73 1.80 4.90 16.00
CA PRO A 73 2.17 4.72 14.60
C PRO A 73 1.04 4.01 13.84
N THR A 74 0.83 4.41 12.61
CA THR A 74 -0.15 3.85 11.68
C THR A 74 0.38 3.89 10.25
N GLY A 75 -0.46 3.70 9.28
CA GLY A 75 -0.14 3.72 7.86
C GLY A 75 -1.13 2.90 7.06
N LEU A 76 -0.70 2.44 5.90
CA LEU A 76 -1.41 1.40 5.15
C LEU A 76 -1.28 0.06 5.87
N PHE A 77 -2.25 -0.83 5.70
CA PHE A 77 -2.11 -2.21 6.15
C PHE A 77 -1.27 -2.99 5.12
N ALA A 78 -0.14 -3.59 5.53
CA ALA A 78 0.88 -4.10 4.60
C ALA A 78 0.30 -5.01 3.51
N SER A 79 -0.57 -5.97 3.85
CA SER A 79 -1.15 -6.91 2.89
C SER A 79 -2.03 -6.24 1.83
N GLU A 80 -2.57 -5.06 2.10
CA GLU A 80 -3.39 -4.30 1.16
C GLU A 80 -2.55 -3.67 0.03
N MET A 81 -1.24 -3.56 0.23
CA MET A 81 -0.27 -3.20 -0.80
C MET A 81 0.49 -4.42 -1.34
N THR A 82 1.00 -5.28 -0.46
CA THR A 82 1.91 -6.36 -0.86
C THR A 82 1.22 -7.43 -1.68
N VAL A 83 -0.02 -7.78 -1.34
CA VAL A 83 -0.79 -8.78 -2.10
C VAL A 83 -1.05 -8.29 -3.52
N PRO A 84 -1.72 -7.13 -3.76
CA PRO A 84 -1.93 -6.67 -5.13
C PRO A 84 -0.62 -6.38 -5.88
N TYR A 85 0.42 -5.87 -5.22
CA TYR A 85 1.71 -5.66 -5.86
C TYR A 85 2.27 -6.95 -6.46
N TYR A 86 2.34 -8.02 -5.67
CA TYR A 86 2.90 -9.27 -6.17
C TYR A 86 2.00 -9.97 -7.16
N LEU A 87 0.67 -9.94 -6.98
CA LEU A 87 -0.26 -10.52 -7.94
C LEU A 87 -0.21 -9.80 -9.30
N PHE A 88 -0.17 -8.48 -9.30
CA PHE A 88 -0.02 -7.70 -10.54
C PHE A 88 1.33 -7.97 -11.20
N SER A 89 2.42 -7.99 -10.43
CA SER A 89 3.76 -8.29 -10.95
C SER A 89 3.84 -9.70 -11.53
N GLU A 90 3.26 -10.69 -10.88
CA GLU A 90 3.21 -12.08 -11.35
C GLU A 90 2.31 -12.25 -12.59
N ALA A 91 1.28 -11.41 -12.73
CA ALA A 91 0.49 -11.30 -13.95
C ALA A 91 1.24 -10.65 -15.12
N GLY A 92 2.43 -10.10 -14.88
CA GLY A 92 3.25 -9.43 -15.89
C GLY A 92 2.96 -7.92 -16.03
N ILE A 93 2.27 -7.33 -15.06
CA ILE A 93 1.97 -5.89 -15.01
C ILE A 93 3.16 -5.16 -14.39
N ASP A 94 3.55 -4.03 -14.99
CA ASP A 94 4.45 -3.06 -14.37
C ASP A 94 3.71 -2.29 -13.27
N VAL A 95 4.22 -2.36 -12.03
CA VAL A 95 3.56 -1.76 -10.87
C VAL A 95 4.37 -0.60 -10.32
N ASP A 96 3.76 0.57 -10.28
CA ASP A 96 4.28 1.73 -9.58
C ASP A 96 3.56 1.95 -8.25
N LEU A 97 4.28 2.51 -7.27
CA LEU A 97 3.71 2.98 -6.01
C LEU A 97 3.69 4.50 -6.00
N ALA A 98 2.56 5.06 -5.57
CA ALA A 98 2.42 6.49 -5.36
C ALA A 98 1.81 6.79 -3.98
N SER A 99 1.97 8.03 -3.56
CA SER A 99 1.31 8.57 -2.38
C SER A 99 0.97 10.05 -2.59
N PRO A 100 0.09 10.65 -1.80
CA PRO A 100 -0.32 12.05 -2.01
C PRO A 100 0.86 13.02 -2.19
N LEU A 101 1.91 12.86 -1.39
CA LEU A 101 3.08 13.74 -1.37
C LEU A 101 4.32 13.15 -2.04
N GLY A 102 4.26 11.89 -2.48
CA GLY A 102 5.44 11.12 -2.86
C GLY A 102 6.34 10.76 -1.66
N GLY A 103 7.51 10.20 -1.94
CA GLY A 103 8.47 9.82 -0.91
C GLY A 103 8.03 8.60 -0.10
N MET A 104 8.19 8.67 1.22
CA MET A 104 7.97 7.52 2.08
C MET A 104 6.48 7.21 2.28
N ILE A 105 6.10 5.99 1.94
CA ILE A 105 4.80 5.40 2.29
C ILE A 105 4.84 4.95 3.76
N ALA A 106 3.82 5.33 4.52
CA ALA A 106 3.65 4.88 5.89
C ALA A 106 3.02 3.48 5.91
N VAL A 107 3.68 2.53 6.61
CA VAL A 107 3.17 1.16 6.77
C VAL A 107 2.88 0.91 8.24
N ASP A 108 1.66 0.44 8.56
CA ASP A 108 1.24 0.18 9.93
C ASP A 108 2.04 -0.99 10.53
N PRO A 109 2.78 -0.79 11.65
CA PRO A 109 3.53 -1.86 12.29
C PRO A 109 2.68 -3.05 12.76
N LEU A 110 1.37 -2.84 13.00
CA LEU A 110 0.45 -3.89 13.42
C LEU A 110 0.22 -4.92 12.32
N SER A 111 0.34 -4.53 11.05
CA SER A 111 0.18 -5.43 9.90
C SER A 111 1.23 -6.54 9.83
N PHE A 112 2.38 -6.36 10.52
CA PHE A 112 3.43 -7.38 10.59
C PHE A 112 3.31 -8.33 11.79
N ARG A 113 2.22 -8.27 12.56
CA ARG A 113 1.99 -9.26 13.61
C ARG A 113 1.72 -10.63 13.00
N SER A 114 2.25 -11.68 13.64
CA SER A 114 2.22 -13.06 13.15
C SER A 114 0.82 -13.60 12.80
N VAL A 115 -0.22 -13.07 13.44
CA VAL A 115 -1.61 -13.51 13.24
C VAL A 115 -2.21 -12.98 11.92
N VAL A 116 -1.84 -11.75 11.51
CA VAL A 116 -2.42 -11.07 10.35
C VAL A 116 -1.48 -11.04 9.13
N ARG A 117 -0.19 -11.28 9.34
CA ARG A 117 0.85 -11.20 8.31
C ARG A 117 0.72 -12.32 7.28
N THR A 118 0.66 -11.95 6.01
CA THR A 118 0.61 -12.87 4.86
C THR A 118 2.02 -13.31 4.43
N HIS A 119 2.11 -14.27 3.50
CA HIS A 119 3.40 -14.64 2.91
C HIS A 119 3.94 -13.54 1.98
N HIS A 120 3.06 -12.72 1.38
CA HIS A 120 3.46 -11.56 0.60
C HIS A 120 4.11 -10.48 1.47
N ASP A 121 3.66 -10.32 2.72
CA ASP A 121 4.31 -9.44 3.68
C ASP A 121 5.69 -9.98 4.08
N ASP A 122 5.83 -11.31 4.22
CA ASP A 122 7.13 -11.94 4.47
C ASP A 122 8.11 -11.69 3.30
N ARG A 123 7.62 -11.77 2.05
CA ARG A 123 8.38 -11.47 0.84
C ARG A 123 8.81 -10.00 0.81
N PHE A 124 7.91 -9.08 1.10
CA PHE A 124 8.20 -7.64 1.16
C PHE A 124 9.34 -7.30 2.12
N LEU A 125 9.41 -7.96 3.28
CA LEU A 125 10.47 -7.68 4.28
C LEU A 125 11.89 -7.97 3.79
N VAL A 126 12.04 -8.75 2.71
CA VAL A 126 13.34 -9.11 2.10
C VAL A 126 13.47 -8.65 0.65
N ASP A 127 12.46 -8.02 0.09
CA ASP A 127 12.43 -7.51 -1.30
C ASP A 127 12.94 -6.08 -1.35
N ASP A 128 14.21 -5.90 -1.71
CA ASP A 128 14.84 -4.58 -1.79
C ASP A 128 14.22 -3.68 -2.87
N GLN A 129 13.66 -4.25 -3.95
CA GLN A 129 13.03 -3.49 -5.03
C GLN A 129 11.73 -2.85 -4.55
N LEU A 130 10.83 -3.64 -3.94
CA LEU A 130 9.58 -3.11 -3.41
C LEU A 130 9.83 -2.15 -2.24
N ARG A 131 10.80 -2.46 -1.37
CA ARG A 131 11.21 -1.57 -0.28
C ARG A 131 11.71 -0.21 -0.79
N ALA A 132 12.49 -0.21 -1.88
CA ALA A 132 12.94 1.03 -2.51
C ALA A 132 11.77 1.85 -3.07
N LYS A 133 10.74 1.21 -3.66
CA LYS A 133 9.52 1.89 -4.12
C LYS A 133 8.72 2.47 -2.94
N VAL A 134 8.63 1.76 -1.81
CA VAL A 134 7.96 2.25 -0.58
C VAL A 134 8.65 3.48 0.00
N VAL A 135 9.97 3.54 -0.05
CA VAL A 135 10.75 4.70 0.45
C VAL A 135 10.68 5.88 -0.51
N ARG A 136 10.51 5.64 -1.82
CA ARG A 136 10.56 6.64 -2.88
C ARG A 136 9.35 6.53 -3.80
N SER A 137 8.15 6.53 -3.23
CA SER A 137 6.92 6.54 -4.01
C SER A 137 6.79 7.82 -4.84
N LEU A 138 6.04 7.73 -5.93
CA LEU A 138 5.76 8.86 -6.80
C LEU A 138 4.74 9.79 -6.15
N ALA A 139 4.84 11.09 -6.39
CA ALA A 139 3.80 12.03 -5.97
C ALA A 139 2.61 11.94 -6.95
N VAL A 140 1.40 11.72 -6.42
CA VAL A 140 0.20 11.54 -7.25
C VAL A 140 -0.04 12.74 -8.18
N ALA A 141 0.23 13.96 -7.72
CA ALA A 141 0.05 15.17 -8.52
C ALA A 141 0.85 15.17 -9.82
N ASP A 142 2.06 14.58 -9.80
CA ASP A 142 3.01 14.61 -10.93
C ASP A 142 2.76 13.49 -11.96
N LEU A 143 1.79 12.60 -11.73
CA LEU A 143 1.57 11.43 -12.58
C LEU A 143 0.69 11.74 -13.79
N ASP A 144 1.05 11.19 -14.94
CA ASP A 144 0.13 11.00 -16.06
C ASP A 144 -0.70 9.73 -15.80
N ILE A 145 -1.94 9.91 -15.34
CA ILE A 145 -2.83 8.79 -15.02
C ILE A 145 -3.24 8.01 -16.28
N GLY A 146 -3.19 8.63 -17.44
CA GLY A 146 -3.44 7.99 -18.74
C GLY A 146 -2.49 6.84 -19.04
N ALA A 147 -1.28 6.87 -18.48
CA ALA A 147 -0.27 5.85 -18.66
C ALA A 147 -0.56 4.53 -17.91
N TYR A 148 -1.56 4.49 -17.04
CA TYR A 148 -1.92 3.31 -16.25
C TYR A 148 -3.22 2.68 -16.76
N ASP A 149 -3.31 1.36 -16.69
CA ASP A 149 -4.52 0.58 -16.96
C ASP A 149 -5.35 0.35 -15.70
N ILE A 150 -4.67 0.25 -14.54
CA ILE A 150 -5.26 -0.02 -13.23
C ILE A 150 -4.79 1.04 -12.25
N VAL A 151 -5.72 1.58 -11.46
CA VAL A 151 -5.45 2.44 -10.30
C VAL A 151 -6.05 1.77 -9.08
N TYR A 152 -5.22 1.38 -8.13
CA TYR A 152 -5.62 0.64 -6.94
C TYR A 152 -5.25 1.43 -5.68
N PHE A 153 -6.18 1.53 -4.73
CA PHE A 153 -5.98 2.23 -3.46
C PHE A 153 -5.78 1.23 -2.34
N ALA A 154 -4.61 1.25 -1.72
CA ALA A 154 -4.32 0.46 -0.53
C ALA A 154 -4.79 1.21 0.71
N GLY A 155 -5.66 0.58 1.49
CA GLY A 155 -6.26 1.18 2.68
C GLY A 155 -5.40 1.02 3.93
N GLY A 156 -6.07 0.97 5.06
CA GLY A 156 -5.48 1.04 6.40
C GLY A 156 -5.83 2.36 7.07
N TRP A 157 -5.58 2.45 8.38
CA TRP A 157 -5.98 3.64 9.15
C TRP A 157 -5.37 4.95 8.62
N GLY A 158 -4.10 4.92 8.13
CA GLY A 158 -3.46 6.11 7.57
C GLY A 158 -4.21 6.66 6.35
N ALA A 159 -4.74 5.80 5.49
CA ALA A 159 -5.46 6.18 4.28
C ALA A 159 -6.71 7.04 4.57
N ALA A 160 -7.36 6.81 5.71
CA ALA A 160 -8.52 7.58 6.14
C ALA A 160 -8.19 9.06 6.46
N PHE A 161 -6.93 9.40 6.64
CA PHE A 161 -6.49 10.75 7.00
C PHE A 161 -5.99 11.58 5.83
N ASP A 162 -5.55 10.96 4.74
CA ASP A 162 -4.96 11.71 3.63
C ASP A 162 -5.55 11.35 2.25
N LEU A 163 -5.87 10.08 1.94
CA LEU A 163 -6.30 9.72 0.59
C LEU A 163 -7.63 10.39 0.20
N GLY A 164 -8.61 10.38 1.10
CA GLY A 164 -9.93 10.98 0.85
C GLY A 164 -9.97 12.49 0.84
N PHE A 165 -8.89 13.15 1.28
CA PHE A 165 -8.81 14.62 1.40
C PHE A 165 -7.80 15.27 0.46
N SER A 166 -7.13 14.47 -0.40
CA SER A 166 -6.17 14.97 -1.38
C SER A 166 -6.88 15.40 -2.66
N ASP A 167 -6.83 16.70 -2.96
CA ASP A 167 -7.39 17.25 -4.21
C ASP A 167 -6.71 16.59 -5.44
N ALA A 168 -5.38 16.34 -5.37
CA ALA A 168 -4.65 15.68 -6.45
C ALA A 168 -5.16 14.24 -6.71
N ILE A 169 -5.48 13.49 -5.64
CA ILE A 169 -6.10 12.16 -5.80
C ILE A 169 -7.48 12.28 -6.43
N GLY A 170 -8.32 13.22 -5.96
CA GLY A 170 -9.65 13.46 -6.52
C GLY A 170 -9.62 13.77 -8.01
N GLU A 171 -8.69 14.63 -8.45
CA GLU A 171 -8.45 14.93 -9.87
C GLU A 171 -8.04 13.68 -10.66
N LYS A 172 -7.07 12.89 -10.15
CA LYS A 172 -6.58 11.69 -10.85
C LYS A 172 -7.63 10.59 -10.92
N VAL A 173 -8.46 10.42 -9.88
CA VAL A 173 -9.60 9.49 -9.92
C VAL A 173 -10.61 9.91 -10.99
N THR A 174 -10.91 11.22 -11.07
CA THR A 174 -11.81 11.75 -12.09
C THR A 174 -11.27 11.50 -13.51
N GLN A 175 -9.97 11.77 -13.73
CA GLN A 175 -9.29 11.51 -14.99
C GLN A 175 -9.28 10.02 -15.35
N ALA A 176 -8.96 9.14 -14.38
CA ALA A 176 -8.95 7.69 -14.58
C ALA A 176 -10.34 7.16 -14.96
N ASN A 177 -11.38 7.62 -14.26
CA ASN A 177 -12.76 7.24 -14.55
C ASN A 177 -13.19 7.70 -15.95
N ALA A 178 -12.91 8.95 -16.32
CA ALA A 178 -13.22 9.50 -17.63
C ALA A 178 -12.49 8.75 -18.78
N ALA A 179 -11.28 8.24 -18.49
CA ALA A 179 -10.49 7.44 -19.42
C ALA A 179 -10.84 5.94 -19.42
N GLY A 180 -11.87 5.52 -18.68
CA GLY A 180 -12.31 4.12 -18.60
C GLY A 180 -11.28 3.17 -17.97
N LYS A 181 -10.42 3.67 -17.08
CA LYS A 181 -9.43 2.85 -16.37
C LYS A 181 -10.07 1.99 -15.29
N VAL A 182 -9.45 0.85 -14.97
CA VAL A 182 -9.90 0.02 -13.85
C VAL A 182 -9.52 0.71 -12.55
N ILE A 183 -10.49 0.99 -11.70
CA ILE A 183 -10.28 1.60 -10.38
C ILE A 183 -10.75 0.62 -9.32
N GLY A 184 -9.92 0.34 -8.32
CA GLY A 184 -10.23 -0.55 -7.21
C GLY A 184 -9.52 -0.13 -5.94
N GLY A 185 -9.85 -0.81 -4.83
CA GLY A 185 -9.22 -0.57 -3.54
C GLY A 185 -9.85 -1.38 -2.43
N VAL A 186 -9.29 -1.25 -1.24
CA VAL A 186 -9.74 -1.88 0.00
C VAL A 186 -9.81 -0.85 1.12
#